data_a30e32453bc9864a7bf9f2333fa1ae8d
#
_entry.id   a30e32453bc9864a7bf9f2333fa1ae8d
#
_cell.length_a   1.000
_cell.length_b   1.000
_cell.length_c   1.000
_cell.angle_alpha   90.00
_cell.angle_beta   90.00
_cell.angle_gamma   90.00
#
_symmetry.space_group_name_H-M   'P 1'
#
loop_
_entity.id
_entity.type
_entity.pdbx_description
1 polymer ?
#
loop_
_entity_poly.entity_id
_entity_poly.type
_entity_poly.pdbx_seq_one_letter_code
_entity_poly.pdbx_strand_id
1 'polypeptide(L)'
;MKAFNKKLLLIVLPLLSLSSCSEEFLVKKPTEFVDNASATSSTANLYSLLNGVHRSLYIRYEGQNETGIAGCMQQVDIAGEDLVFPVSNGWFLGVYNWTGLSNENSQDVAFPYRTFYRINRNANTIIAAVDNASGSDADKKIIKGQALLYRAFCHFQLVQLYGKRYDATAKPNVDLGIPLVLKVSDEKLPRSTVEEVYTQINKDIDDALELLVGYTKPNNSHLDLRVAQGLKARVALVQQNWPAASTFAKLARTGKTLMTPAAYASGFNSYTNSEWMWGSFVNELQSESFANFGAYMSRNYSSTVIRSCPKAIFNKLWDRFPATDVRSTLFSKTGQHPNITLVAAASKFPYTSQKFLSVSTGDSRCDIPYMRIAEMYLIEAEAKAKLSDPTAAQVLYDLTIARNAAYVKSTDTGQALVDEILLHRRIELWGEGFRFYDLKRTNSALDRVGPTTLPATTSNHVTSVALTMSIPAGDKRWQWLFPRAEINANPAIKQNPN
;
A
#
# COMPACT_ATOMS: atom_id res chain seq x y z
N MET A 1 25.85 85.36 15.97
CA MET A 1 26.40 84.01 15.76
C MET A 1 25.61 82.92 16.49
N LYS A 2 24.30 82.96 16.60
CA LYS A 2 23.50 81.93 17.29
C LYS A 2 22.36 81.30 16.43
N ALA A 3 22.21 81.72 15.20
CA ALA A 3 21.12 81.23 14.32
C ALA A 3 21.54 80.15 13.33
N PHE A 4 22.83 79.91 13.13
CA PHE A 4 23.34 78.99 12.12
C PHE A 4 23.33 77.49 12.59
N ASN A 5 23.42 77.25 13.88
CA ASN A 5 23.50 75.89 14.41
C ASN A 5 22.16 75.17 14.54
N LYS A 6 20.99 75.88 14.54
CA LYS A 6 19.69 75.23 14.65
C LYS A 6 19.17 74.69 13.32
N LYS A 7 19.59 75.22 12.19
CA LYS A 7 19.18 74.77 10.86
C LYS A 7 20.01 73.49 10.42
N LEU A 8 21.27 73.41 10.89
CA LEU A 8 22.10 72.24 10.62
C LEU A 8 21.66 71.02 11.43
N LEU A 9 21.14 71.24 12.64
CA LEU A 9 20.62 70.12 13.48
C LEU A 9 19.31 69.50 12.95
N LEU A 10 18.49 70.33 12.23
CA LEU A 10 17.21 69.92 11.63
C LEU A 10 17.39 69.13 10.32
N ILE A 11 18.57 69.22 9.67
CA ILE A 11 18.87 68.49 8.44
C ILE A 11 19.58 67.14 8.73
N VAL A 12 20.31 67.04 9.84
CA VAL A 12 21.01 65.82 10.23
C VAL A 12 20.07 64.79 10.91
N LEU A 13 19.02 65.24 11.58
CA LEU A 13 18.05 64.34 12.23
C LEU A 13 17.25 63.46 11.26
N PRO A 14 16.77 63.88 10.08
CA PRO A 14 16.08 63.03 9.13
C PRO A 14 17.03 62.08 8.32
N LEU A 15 18.36 62.35 8.24
CA LEU A 15 19.30 61.47 7.57
C LEU A 15 19.73 60.26 8.43
N LEU A 16 19.62 60.36 9.75
CA LEU A 16 19.88 59.24 10.68
C LEU A 16 18.72 58.26 10.80
N SER A 17 17.53 58.62 10.35
CA SER A 17 16.36 57.74 10.36
C SER A 17 16.21 56.89 9.10
N LEU A 18 17.09 57.02 8.08
CA LEU A 18 17.06 56.26 6.84
C LEU A 18 18.00 55.05 6.84
N SER A 19 18.78 54.86 7.89
CA SER A 19 19.73 53.71 7.98
C SER A 19 19.28 52.57 8.88
N SER A 20 18.00 52.54 9.28
CA SER A 20 17.47 51.55 10.26
C SER A 20 16.48 50.56 9.68
N CYS A 21 16.66 50.12 8.46
CA CYS A 21 16.01 48.89 7.98
C CYS A 21 17.08 47.97 7.41
N SER A 22 17.67 47.14 8.23
CA SER A 22 18.36 45.97 7.73
C SER A 22 17.28 45.01 7.23
N GLU A 23 17.45 44.47 6.01
CA GLU A 23 16.56 43.46 5.41
C GLU A 23 16.39 42.23 6.31
N GLU A 24 17.32 41.98 7.23
CA GLU A 24 17.25 40.89 8.22
C GLU A 24 16.08 41.05 9.21
N PHE A 25 15.59 42.27 9.48
CA PHE A 25 14.47 42.44 10.41
C PHE A 25 13.11 42.07 9.80
N LEU A 26 13.01 42.00 8.48
CA LEU A 26 11.79 41.59 7.76
C LEU A 26 11.71 40.06 7.51
N VAL A 27 12.79 39.34 7.67
CA VAL A 27 12.80 37.89 7.58
C VAL A 27 12.44 37.32 8.96
N LYS A 28 11.21 37.43 9.37
CA LYS A 28 10.67 36.61 10.48
C LYS A 28 10.64 35.16 10.00
N LYS A 29 11.66 34.40 10.39
CA LYS A 29 11.53 32.95 10.32
C LYS A 29 10.34 32.56 11.21
N PRO A 30 9.31 31.89 10.69
CA PRO A 30 8.22 31.43 11.52
C PRO A 30 8.79 30.54 12.63
N THR A 31 8.60 30.89 13.88
CA THR A 31 9.09 30.13 15.05
C THR A 31 8.43 28.76 15.17
N GLU A 32 7.37 28.51 14.42
CA GLU A 32 6.62 27.25 14.39
C GLU A 32 6.97 26.33 13.21
N PHE A 33 7.80 26.76 12.28
CA PHE A 33 8.22 25.94 11.13
C PHE A 33 9.73 25.80 11.08
N VAL A 34 10.20 24.58 11.09
CA VAL A 34 11.61 24.26 10.79
C VAL A 34 11.83 24.46 9.29
N ASP A 35 12.74 25.36 8.89
CA ASP A 35 13.06 25.52 7.49
C ASP A 35 13.68 24.24 6.89
N ASN A 36 13.54 24.03 5.58
CA ASN A 36 14.02 22.82 4.91
C ASN A 36 15.54 22.60 5.12
N ALA A 37 16.35 23.64 5.20
CA ALA A 37 17.77 23.52 5.39
C ALA A 37 18.09 22.97 6.79
N SER A 38 17.44 23.50 7.82
CA SER A 38 17.55 22.98 9.20
C SER A 38 17.01 21.56 9.34
N ALA A 39 15.84 21.29 8.71
CA ALA A 39 15.19 19.95 8.75
C ALA A 39 16.04 18.85 8.11
N THR A 40 16.99 19.20 7.24
CA THR A 40 17.83 18.23 6.50
C THR A 40 19.30 18.28 6.85
N SER A 41 19.70 19.09 7.83
CA SER A 41 21.11 19.39 8.13
C SER A 41 21.88 18.24 8.80
N SER A 42 21.18 17.29 9.42
CA SER A 42 21.81 16.18 10.15
C SER A 42 21.08 14.86 9.95
N THR A 43 21.77 13.73 10.18
CA THR A 43 21.15 12.40 10.15
C THR A 43 20.03 12.26 11.19
N ALA A 44 20.14 12.91 12.36
CA ALA A 44 19.08 12.93 13.37
C ALA A 44 17.80 13.60 12.86
N ASN A 45 17.93 14.73 12.15
CA ASN A 45 16.80 15.41 11.54
C ASN A 45 16.19 14.60 10.39
N LEU A 46 17.04 13.96 9.58
CA LEU A 46 16.58 13.09 8.49
C LEU A 46 15.88 11.83 9.00
N TYR A 47 16.30 11.27 10.15
CA TYR A 47 15.53 10.20 10.82
C TYR A 47 14.15 10.70 11.27
N SER A 48 14.05 11.92 11.75
CA SER A 48 12.75 12.51 12.11
C SER A 48 11.84 12.67 10.89
N LEU A 49 12.38 13.08 9.74
CA LEU A 49 11.65 13.12 8.46
C LEU A 49 11.22 11.71 8.02
N LEU A 50 12.11 10.73 8.12
CA LEU A 50 11.81 9.33 7.79
C LEU A 50 10.71 8.77 8.69
N ASN A 51 10.73 9.08 10.00
CA ASN A 51 9.63 8.72 10.91
C ASN A 51 8.32 9.40 10.52
N GLY A 52 8.38 10.63 10.00
CA GLY A 52 7.23 11.30 9.39
C GLY A 52 6.68 10.56 8.17
N VAL A 53 7.57 9.95 7.34
CA VAL A 53 7.16 9.07 6.24
C VAL A 53 6.49 7.82 6.79
N HIS A 54 7.07 7.13 7.77
CA HIS A 54 6.45 5.96 8.40
C HIS A 54 5.04 6.27 8.94
N ARG A 55 4.87 7.42 9.61
CA ARG A 55 3.58 7.86 10.11
C ARG A 55 2.58 8.14 8.98
N SER A 56 3.04 8.70 7.86
CA SER A 56 2.16 9.03 6.71
C SER A 56 1.49 7.82 6.08
N LEU A 57 1.94 6.59 6.39
CA LEU A 57 1.39 5.36 5.85
C LEU A 57 0.00 5.02 6.40
N TYR A 58 -0.38 5.54 7.58
CA TYR A 58 -1.63 5.17 8.25
C TYR A 58 -2.47 6.35 8.75
N ILE A 59 -1.98 7.58 8.70
CA ILE A 59 -2.76 8.74 9.12
C ILE A 59 -3.81 9.12 8.09
N ARG A 60 -4.91 9.70 8.57
CA ARG A 60 -5.91 10.34 7.72
C ARG A 60 -5.39 11.67 7.18
N TYR A 61 -5.74 11.97 5.94
CA TYR A 61 -5.43 13.27 5.32
C TYR A 61 -6.65 14.19 5.25
N GLU A 62 -7.57 13.96 4.34
CA GLU A 62 -8.73 14.82 4.11
C GLU A 62 -10.03 14.10 4.43
N GLY A 63 -10.41 13.09 3.65
CA GLY A 63 -11.59 12.29 3.86
C GLY A 63 -11.43 11.22 4.95
N GLN A 64 -12.53 10.74 5.51
CA GLN A 64 -12.52 9.65 6.51
C GLN A 64 -11.94 8.34 5.97
N ASN A 65 -12.07 8.12 4.67
CA ASN A 65 -11.54 6.96 3.95
C ASN A 65 -10.08 7.15 3.48
N GLU A 66 -9.52 8.34 3.60
CA GLU A 66 -8.16 8.65 3.16
C GLU A 66 -7.11 8.34 4.24
N THR A 67 -7.05 7.08 4.65
CA THR A 67 -6.23 6.57 5.75
C THR A 67 -4.84 6.10 5.28
N GLY A 68 -4.16 6.93 4.51
CA GLY A 68 -2.83 6.63 3.98
C GLY A 68 -2.81 5.38 3.08
N ILE A 69 -1.74 4.61 3.15
CA ILE A 69 -1.61 3.36 2.35
C ILE A 69 -2.70 2.35 2.71
N ALA A 70 -3.15 2.31 3.96
CA ALA A 70 -4.21 1.41 4.38
C ALA A 70 -5.51 1.61 3.59
N GLY A 71 -5.90 2.86 3.33
CA GLY A 71 -7.03 3.17 2.47
C GLY A 71 -6.81 2.75 1.01
N CYS A 72 -5.58 2.92 0.49
CA CYS A 72 -5.22 2.45 -0.85
C CYS A 72 -5.29 0.90 -0.95
N MET A 73 -4.83 0.17 0.06
CA MET A 73 -4.93 -1.29 0.13
C MET A 73 -6.40 -1.74 0.10
N GLN A 74 -7.27 -1.05 0.85
CA GLN A 74 -8.71 -1.32 0.84
C GLN A 74 -9.30 -1.13 -0.56
N GLN A 75 -8.96 -0.04 -1.26
CA GLN A 75 -9.44 0.20 -2.63
C GLN A 75 -9.02 -0.92 -3.59
N VAL A 76 -7.79 -1.39 -3.50
CA VAL A 76 -7.24 -2.47 -4.34
C VAL A 76 -8.01 -3.78 -4.18
N ASP A 77 -8.37 -4.15 -2.95
CA ASP A 77 -9.17 -5.37 -2.72
C ASP A 77 -10.65 -5.18 -3.08
N ILE A 78 -11.21 -4.00 -2.79
CA ILE A 78 -12.58 -3.65 -3.13
C ILE A 78 -12.81 -3.61 -4.65
N ALA A 79 -11.81 -3.21 -5.43
CA ALA A 79 -11.87 -3.24 -6.89
C ALA A 79 -11.88 -4.67 -7.45
N GLY A 80 -11.47 -5.67 -6.67
CA GLY A 80 -11.56 -7.10 -7.02
C GLY A 80 -12.93 -7.73 -6.77
N GLU A 81 -12.96 -9.07 -6.80
CA GLU A 81 -14.14 -9.85 -6.49
C GLU A 81 -14.10 -10.52 -5.11
N ASP A 82 -12.93 -10.59 -4.46
CA ASP A 82 -12.78 -11.37 -3.23
C ASP A 82 -13.38 -10.68 -2.00
N LEU A 83 -13.50 -9.33 -2.02
CA LEU A 83 -14.12 -8.55 -0.96
C LEU A 83 -15.51 -8.08 -1.37
N VAL A 84 -16.53 -8.45 -0.57
CA VAL A 84 -17.95 -8.24 -0.87
C VAL A 84 -18.58 -7.24 0.09
N PHE A 85 -19.38 -6.32 -0.48
CA PHE A 85 -20.29 -5.44 0.25
C PHE A 85 -21.69 -6.07 0.30
N PRO A 86 -22.15 -6.54 1.46
CA PRO A 86 -23.49 -7.12 1.58
C PRO A 86 -24.64 -6.14 1.32
N VAL A 87 -24.39 -4.85 1.53
CA VAL A 87 -25.37 -3.76 1.34
C VAL A 87 -24.68 -2.51 0.81
N SER A 88 -25.46 -1.60 0.21
CA SER A 88 -24.98 -0.30 -0.29
C SER A 88 -24.76 0.67 0.86
N ASN A 89 -23.69 0.48 1.62
CA ASN A 89 -23.31 1.37 2.71
C ASN A 89 -21.79 1.35 2.92
N GLY A 90 -21.22 2.51 3.22
CA GLY A 90 -19.83 2.65 3.59
C GLY A 90 -18.95 3.29 2.54
N TRP A 91 -17.67 3.39 2.89
CA TRP A 91 -16.65 4.02 2.06
C TRP A 91 -16.33 3.19 0.83
N PHE A 92 -15.81 3.83 -0.22
CA PHE A 92 -15.33 3.19 -1.44
C PHE A 92 -16.41 2.50 -2.30
N LEU A 93 -17.67 2.91 -2.16
CA LEU A 93 -18.74 2.34 -3.01
C LEU A 93 -18.48 2.65 -4.51
N GLY A 94 -17.90 3.81 -4.82
CA GLY A 94 -17.48 4.17 -6.18
C GLY A 94 -16.40 3.23 -6.73
N VAL A 95 -15.46 2.79 -5.88
CA VAL A 95 -14.45 1.78 -6.22
C VAL A 95 -15.11 0.42 -6.46
N TYR A 96 -15.99 0.00 -5.54
CA TYR A 96 -16.72 -1.27 -5.66
C TYR A 96 -17.54 -1.34 -6.96
N ASN A 97 -18.16 -0.24 -7.33
CA ASN A 97 -18.96 -0.12 -8.56
C ASN A 97 -18.12 0.18 -9.80
N TRP A 98 -16.82 0.46 -9.66
CA TRP A 98 -15.92 0.93 -10.70
C TRP A 98 -16.30 2.28 -11.33
N THR A 99 -17.35 2.93 -10.84
CA THR A 99 -17.78 4.26 -11.32
C THR A 99 -16.80 5.35 -10.91
N GLY A 100 -16.24 5.25 -9.69
CA GLY A 100 -15.23 6.17 -9.20
C GLY A 100 -13.88 6.05 -9.94
N LEU A 101 -13.51 4.83 -10.36
CA LEU A 101 -12.26 4.56 -11.06
C LEU A 101 -12.26 5.05 -12.51
N SER A 102 -13.46 5.19 -13.10
CA SER A 102 -13.71 5.71 -14.46
C SER A 102 -14.13 7.18 -14.44
N ASN A 103 -13.96 7.89 -13.34
CA ASN A 103 -14.29 9.31 -13.19
C ASN A 103 -13.10 10.09 -12.66
N GLU A 104 -12.47 10.90 -13.51
CA GLU A 104 -11.30 11.71 -13.17
C GLU A 104 -11.55 12.78 -12.08
N ASN A 105 -12.81 13.13 -11.81
CA ASN A 105 -13.19 14.03 -10.72
C ASN A 105 -13.42 13.30 -9.38
N SER A 106 -13.35 11.96 -9.37
CA SER A 106 -13.58 11.16 -8.17
C SER A 106 -12.40 11.22 -7.21
N GLN A 107 -12.70 11.28 -5.92
CA GLN A 107 -11.69 11.06 -4.86
C GLN A 107 -11.11 9.64 -4.91
N ASP A 108 -11.83 8.68 -5.47
CA ASP A 108 -11.35 7.29 -5.58
C ASP A 108 -10.08 7.18 -6.44
N VAL A 109 -9.92 8.01 -7.47
CA VAL A 109 -8.68 8.09 -8.25
C VAL A 109 -7.70 9.15 -7.73
N ALA A 110 -8.19 10.21 -7.08
CA ALA A 110 -7.35 11.29 -6.60
C ALA A 110 -6.58 10.93 -5.32
N PHE A 111 -7.21 10.19 -4.41
CA PHE A 111 -6.63 9.84 -3.11
C PHE A 111 -5.34 9.01 -3.23
N PRO A 112 -5.28 7.85 -3.92
CA PRO A 112 -4.05 7.10 -4.03
C PRO A 112 -2.97 7.87 -4.81
N TYR A 113 -3.34 8.64 -5.83
CA TYR A 113 -2.41 9.48 -6.56
C TYR A 113 -1.69 10.46 -5.62
N ARG A 114 -2.46 11.25 -4.86
CA ARG A 114 -1.91 12.21 -3.89
C ARG A 114 -1.10 11.53 -2.79
N THR A 115 -1.58 10.40 -2.28
CA THR A 115 -0.93 9.68 -1.19
C THR A 115 0.47 9.22 -1.59
N PHE A 116 0.60 8.54 -2.72
CA PHE A 116 1.91 8.01 -3.14
C PHE A 116 2.87 9.12 -3.59
N TYR A 117 2.41 10.16 -4.29
CA TYR A 117 3.30 11.27 -4.65
C TYR A 117 3.72 12.13 -3.44
N ARG A 118 2.90 12.24 -2.41
CA ARG A 118 3.28 12.90 -1.14
C ARG A 118 4.39 12.14 -0.43
N ILE A 119 4.27 10.83 -0.31
CA ILE A 119 5.32 9.97 0.25
C ILE A 119 6.58 10.05 -0.61
N ASN A 120 6.44 9.98 -1.92
CA ASN A 120 7.54 10.11 -2.88
C ASN A 120 8.28 11.45 -2.74
N ARG A 121 7.56 12.57 -2.57
CA ARG A 121 8.16 13.89 -2.33
C ARG A 121 9.03 13.89 -1.08
N ASN A 122 8.54 13.33 0.02
CA ASN A 122 9.30 13.24 1.27
C ASN A 122 10.54 12.35 1.11
N ALA A 123 10.42 11.22 0.41
CA ALA A 123 11.54 10.37 0.08
C ALA A 123 12.59 11.11 -0.76
N ASN A 124 12.18 11.86 -1.79
CA ASN A 124 13.08 12.68 -2.62
C ASN A 124 13.79 13.77 -1.81
N THR A 125 13.10 14.40 -0.83
CA THR A 125 13.73 15.37 0.07
C THR A 125 14.87 14.72 0.86
N ILE A 126 14.64 13.54 1.42
CA ILE A 126 15.66 12.79 2.18
C ILE A 126 16.82 12.38 1.27
N ILE A 127 16.53 11.81 0.10
CA ILE A 127 17.55 11.34 -0.86
C ILE A 127 18.45 12.49 -1.31
N ALA A 128 17.89 13.67 -1.56
CA ALA A 128 18.65 14.84 -2.02
C ALA A 128 19.58 15.41 -0.93
N ALA A 129 19.24 15.27 0.34
CA ALA A 129 19.94 15.91 1.45
C ALA A 129 20.96 15.00 2.16
N VAL A 130 20.72 13.69 2.16
CA VAL A 130 21.37 12.75 3.09
C VAL A 130 22.89 12.71 2.93
N ASP A 131 23.41 12.82 1.72
CA ASP A 131 24.86 12.73 1.48
C ASP A 131 25.63 13.93 2.07
N ASN A 132 24.97 15.11 2.15
CA ASN A 132 25.55 16.34 2.69
C ASN A 132 25.18 16.59 4.17
N ALA A 133 24.30 15.78 4.77
CA ALA A 133 23.92 15.92 6.17
C ALA A 133 25.09 15.61 7.11
N SER A 134 25.16 16.28 8.27
CA SER A 134 26.09 15.90 9.33
C SER A 134 25.65 14.60 10.00
N GLY A 135 26.62 13.74 10.37
CA GLY A 135 26.36 12.45 11.01
C GLY A 135 27.18 11.32 10.44
N SER A 136 26.98 10.11 10.93
CA SER A 136 27.78 8.94 10.51
C SER A 136 27.41 8.48 9.09
N ASP A 137 28.41 7.95 8.36
CA ASP A 137 28.14 7.34 7.04
C ASP A 137 27.24 6.11 7.13
N ALA A 138 27.26 5.41 8.25
CA ALA A 138 26.34 4.29 8.51
C ALA A 138 24.89 4.75 8.57
N ASP A 139 24.61 5.83 9.30
CA ASP A 139 23.28 6.42 9.37
C ASP A 139 22.83 6.94 8.00
N LYS A 140 23.71 7.63 7.28
CA LYS A 140 23.39 8.11 5.92
C LYS A 140 22.99 6.98 5.00
N LYS A 141 23.72 5.85 4.99
CA LYS A 141 23.38 4.66 4.20
C LYS A 141 21.99 4.10 4.56
N ILE A 142 21.72 3.93 5.85
CA ILE A 142 20.44 3.40 6.34
C ILE A 142 19.26 4.31 5.95
N ILE A 143 19.40 5.61 6.17
CA ILE A 143 18.38 6.60 5.84
C ILE A 143 18.12 6.63 4.33
N LYS A 144 19.20 6.69 3.52
CA LYS A 144 19.12 6.71 2.05
C LYS A 144 18.47 5.44 1.52
N GLY A 145 18.88 4.27 2.01
CA GLY A 145 18.33 2.98 1.60
C GLY A 145 16.83 2.89 1.86
N GLN A 146 16.36 3.31 3.03
CA GLN A 146 14.92 3.34 3.34
C GLN A 146 14.16 4.35 2.48
N ALA A 147 14.72 5.53 2.23
CA ALA A 147 14.08 6.55 1.38
C ALA A 147 13.97 6.07 -0.08
N LEU A 148 15.00 5.40 -0.62
CA LEU A 148 14.96 4.79 -1.95
C LEU A 148 13.87 3.71 -2.05
N LEU A 149 13.72 2.87 -1.02
CA LEU A 149 12.64 1.87 -0.97
C LEU A 149 11.25 2.52 -0.97
N TYR A 150 11.06 3.64 -0.25
CA TYR A 150 9.80 4.38 -0.29
C TYR A 150 9.53 4.96 -1.68
N ARG A 151 10.54 5.51 -2.35
CA ARG A 151 10.40 6.03 -3.71
C ARG A 151 10.03 4.92 -4.69
N ALA A 152 10.74 3.80 -4.64
CA ALA A 152 10.47 2.62 -5.45
C ALA A 152 9.04 2.09 -5.20
N PHE A 153 8.65 1.95 -3.94
CA PHE A 153 7.31 1.49 -3.56
C PHE A 153 6.21 2.40 -4.10
N CYS A 154 6.38 3.73 -3.97
CA CYS A 154 5.38 4.69 -4.47
C CYS A 154 5.24 4.61 -6.00
N HIS A 155 6.35 4.61 -6.75
CA HIS A 155 6.30 4.47 -8.21
C HIS A 155 5.72 3.12 -8.62
N PHE A 156 6.02 2.04 -7.90
CA PHE A 156 5.47 0.71 -8.15
C PHE A 156 3.95 0.66 -7.94
N GLN A 157 3.43 1.28 -6.87
CA GLN A 157 1.98 1.37 -6.67
C GLN A 157 1.32 2.21 -7.76
N LEU A 158 1.87 3.38 -8.05
CA LEU A 158 1.34 4.30 -9.05
C LEU A 158 1.28 3.69 -10.45
N VAL A 159 2.36 3.03 -10.90
CA VAL A 159 2.38 2.44 -12.25
C VAL A 159 1.39 1.28 -12.38
N GLN A 160 1.16 0.51 -11.32
CA GLN A 160 0.16 -0.55 -11.32
C GLN A 160 -1.28 0.00 -11.37
N LEU A 161 -1.55 1.16 -10.77
CA LEU A 161 -2.88 1.79 -10.81
C LEU A 161 -3.12 2.52 -12.14
N TYR A 162 -2.21 3.41 -12.53
CA TYR A 162 -2.41 4.39 -13.61
C TYR A 162 -1.72 4.02 -14.92
N GLY A 163 -0.70 3.16 -14.90
CA GLY A 163 -0.03 2.67 -16.10
C GLY A 163 -0.74 1.46 -16.72
N LYS A 164 -0.35 1.10 -17.92
CA LYS A 164 -0.72 -0.17 -18.52
C LYS A 164 -0.03 -1.34 -17.79
N ARG A 165 -0.61 -2.53 -17.88
CA ARG A 165 0.01 -3.77 -17.37
C ARG A 165 1.40 -3.96 -17.99
N TYR A 166 2.39 -4.34 -17.17
CA TYR A 166 3.68 -4.79 -17.70
C TYR A 166 3.50 -6.12 -18.44
N ASP A 167 4.12 -6.25 -19.61
CA ASP A 167 4.08 -7.46 -20.41
C ASP A 167 5.49 -7.89 -20.77
N ALA A 168 5.94 -9.01 -20.22
CA ALA A 168 7.30 -9.51 -20.46
C ALA A 168 7.54 -9.90 -21.94
N THR A 169 6.48 -10.16 -22.70
CA THR A 169 6.57 -10.50 -24.13
C THR A 169 6.62 -9.28 -25.04
N ALA A 170 6.29 -8.09 -24.51
CA ALA A 170 6.23 -6.83 -25.26
C ALA A 170 7.35 -5.85 -24.87
N LYS A 171 8.52 -6.36 -24.50
CA LYS A 171 9.69 -5.52 -24.18
C LYS A 171 10.27 -4.82 -25.41
N PRO A 172 10.67 -3.52 -25.26
CA PRO A 172 10.41 -2.66 -24.12
C PRO A 172 8.93 -2.26 -24.05
N ASN A 173 8.38 -2.11 -22.82
CA ASN A 173 7.00 -1.70 -22.58
C ASN A 173 6.86 -0.18 -22.82
N VAL A 174 6.63 0.22 -24.08
CA VAL A 174 6.58 1.62 -24.53
C VAL A 174 5.28 2.35 -24.22
N ASP A 175 4.25 1.65 -23.77
CA ASP A 175 3.00 2.28 -23.33
C ASP A 175 3.24 3.25 -22.16
N LEU A 176 2.40 4.29 -22.08
CA LEU A 176 2.54 5.32 -21.04
C LEU A 176 2.26 4.77 -19.64
N GLY A 177 3.23 4.97 -18.77
CA GLY A 177 3.17 4.71 -17.33
C GLY A 177 2.67 5.94 -16.56
N ILE A 178 3.55 6.51 -15.73
CA ILE A 178 3.29 7.63 -14.84
C ILE A 178 4.39 8.70 -14.98
N PRO A 179 4.17 9.95 -14.52
CA PRO A 179 5.26 10.91 -14.32
C PRO A 179 6.31 10.36 -13.35
N LEU A 180 7.56 10.32 -13.77
CA LEU A 180 8.67 9.80 -12.98
C LEU A 180 9.32 10.94 -12.16
N VAL A 181 8.85 11.16 -10.93
CA VAL A 181 9.27 12.27 -10.09
C VAL A 181 10.43 11.83 -9.19
N LEU A 182 11.66 12.21 -9.56
CA LEU A 182 12.90 11.81 -8.89
C LEU A 182 13.54 12.92 -8.03
N LYS A 183 13.00 14.13 -8.07
CA LYS A 183 13.47 15.28 -7.31
C LYS A 183 12.29 16.14 -6.85
N VAL A 184 12.50 16.95 -5.84
CA VAL A 184 11.53 17.99 -5.45
C VAL A 184 11.68 19.15 -6.42
N SER A 185 10.67 19.36 -7.27
CA SER A 185 10.61 20.45 -8.23
C SER A 185 9.17 20.76 -8.61
N ASP A 186 8.93 21.93 -9.22
CA ASP A 186 7.64 22.32 -9.80
C ASP A 186 7.57 22.02 -11.31
N GLU A 187 8.50 21.24 -11.83
CA GLU A 187 8.60 20.84 -13.21
C GLU A 187 7.37 20.01 -13.63
N LYS A 188 6.78 20.37 -14.79
CA LYS A 188 5.63 19.69 -15.37
C LYS A 188 6.10 18.49 -16.21
N LEU A 189 6.28 17.35 -15.55
CA LEU A 189 6.79 16.14 -16.17
C LEU A 189 5.70 15.42 -16.96
N PRO A 190 5.97 14.99 -18.20
CA PRO A 190 5.11 14.08 -18.93
C PRO A 190 5.12 12.69 -18.28
N ARG A 191 4.25 11.82 -18.73
CA ARG A 191 4.29 10.40 -18.37
C ARG A 191 5.50 9.73 -19.01
N SER A 192 6.29 9.02 -18.22
CA SER A 192 7.30 8.08 -18.71
C SER A 192 6.64 6.79 -19.20
N THR A 193 7.35 6.02 -20.02
CA THR A 193 6.90 4.68 -20.41
C THR A 193 6.86 3.72 -19.22
N VAL A 194 6.07 2.66 -19.33
CA VAL A 194 6.04 1.60 -18.32
C VAL A 194 7.44 1.02 -18.09
N GLU A 195 8.23 0.80 -19.17
CA GLU A 195 9.59 0.28 -19.05
C GLU A 195 10.53 1.22 -18.28
N GLU A 196 10.50 2.53 -18.57
CA GLU A 196 11.31 3.53 -17.86
C GLU A 196 10.96 3.58 -16.37
N VAL A 197 9.67 3.50 -16.02
CA VAL A 197 9.24 3.49 -14.62
C VAL A 197 9.75 2.24 -13.90
N TYR A 198 9.62 1.04 -14.49
CA TYR A 198 10.13 -0.19 -13.86
C TYR A 198 11.66 -0.23 -13.81
N THR A 199 12.34 0.37 -14.77
CA THR A 199 13.80 0.52 -14.75
C THR A 199 14.24 1.34 -13.53
N GLN A 200 13.59 2.48 -13.28
CA GLN A 200 13.90 3.30 -12.11
C GLN A 200 13.52 2.62 -10.79
N ILE A 201 12.37 1.93 -10.72
CA ILE A 201 11.97 1.16 -9.55
C ILE A 201 13.04 0.12 -9.21
N ASN A 202 13.50 -0.64 -10.19
CA ASN A 202 14.54 -1.64 -9.99
C ASN A 202 15.86 -1.01 -9.52
N LYS A 203 16.25 0.11 -10.13
CA LYS A 203 17.47 0.85 -9.71
C LYS A 203 17.39 1.27 -8.24
N ASP A 204 16.28 1.88 -7.83
CA ASP A 204 16.11 2.33 -6.43
C ASP A 204 16.16 1.17 -5.43
N ILE A 205 15.58 0.01 -5.80
CA ILE A 205 15.62 -1.18 -4.95
C ILE A 205 17.03 -1.77 -4.90
N ASP A 206 17.73 -1.84 -6.03
CA ASP A 206 19.08 -2.40 -6.10
C ASP A 206 20.08 -1.54 -5.31
N ASP A 207 20.00 -0.21 -5.44
CA ASP A 207 20.79 0.73 -4.61
C ASP A 207 20.46 0.53 -3.10
N ALA A 208 19.20 0.33 -2.75
CA ALA A 208 18.79 0.11 -1.36
C ALA A 208 19.24 -1.25 -0.82
N LEU A 209 19.24 -2.31 -1.64
CA LEU A 209 19.76 -3.63 -1.25
C LEU A 209 21.23 -3.54 -0.81
N GLU A 210 22.05 -2.75 -1.50
CA GLU A 210 23.46 -2.52 -1.14
C GLU A 210 23.59 -1.70 0.14
N LEU A 211 22.83 -0.60 0.27
CA LEU A 211 22.92 0.33 1.37
C LEU A 211 22.44 -0.26 2.71
N LEU A 212 21.53 -1.22 2.68
CA LEU A 212 20.92 -1.81 3.88
C LEU A 212 21.59 -3.11 4.34
N VAL A 213 22.71 -3.51 3.73
CA VAL A 213 23.49 -4.66 4.19
C VAL A 213 23.96 -4.43 5.63
N GLY A 214 23.69 -5.40 6.51
CA GLY A 214 24.07 -5.34 7.94
C GLY A 214 23.17 -4.48 8.81
N TYR A 215 22.19 -3.76 8.24
CA TYR A 215 21.23 -3.01 9.06
C TYR A 215 20.23 -3.93 9.76
N THR A 216 20.13 -3.79 11.06
CA THR A 216 19.09 -4.41 11.88
C THR A 216 18.07 -3.35 12.27
N LYS A 217 16.85 -3.48 11.79
CA LYS A 217 15.78 -2.54 12.10
C LYS A 217 15.30 -2.67 13.54
N PRO A 218 14.90 -1.56 14.20
CA PRO A 218 14.42 -1.57 15.59
C PRO A 218 13.07 -2.28 15.74
N ASN A 219 12.23 -2.23 14.70
CA ASN A 219 10.90 -2.83 14.68
C ASN A 219 10.37 -2.96 13.25
N ASN A 220 9.19 -3.55 13.08
CA ASN A 220 8.60 -3.84 11.75
C ASN A 220 8.05 -2.60 11.01
N SER A 221 8.08 -1.39 11.57
CA SER A 221 7.72 -0.19 10.80
C SER A 221 8.86 0.33 9.91
N HIS A 222 10.09 -0.08 10.19
CA HIS A 222 11.28 0.28 9.39
C HIS A 222 11.53 -0.71 8.25
N LEU A 223 12.19 -0.23 7.20
CA LEU A 223 12.53 -1.01 6.02
C LEU A 223 13.99 -1.47 6.11
N ASP A 224 14.20 -2.78 6.21
CA ASP A 224 15.50 -3.43 6.24
C ASP A 224 15.81 -4.14 4.91
N LEU A 225 16.95 -4.81 4.83
CA LEU A 225 17.37 -5.60 3.68
C LEU A 225 16.30 -6.63 3.27
N ARG A 226 15.62 -7.23 4.25
CA ARG A 226 14.56 -8.22 4.02
C ARG A 226 13.34 -7.60 3.33
N VAL A 227 12.94 -6.40 3.73
CA VAL A 227 11.85 -5.66 3.07
C VAL A 227 12.26 -5.28 1.65
N ALA A 228 13.51 -4.87 1.43
CA ALA A 228 14.04 -4.59 0.08
C ALA A 228 13.97 -5.84 -0.82
N GLN A 229 14.40 -7.00 -0.32
CA GLN A 229 14.30 -8.29 -1.02
C GLN A 229 12.83 -8.64 -1.34
N GLY A 230 11.91 -8.45 -0.38
CA GLY A 230 10.48 -8.68 -0.59
C GLY A 230 9.88 -7.74 -1.64
N LEU A 231 10.25 -6.46 -1.65
CA LEU A 231 9.81 -5.52 -2.68
C LEU A 231 10.37 -5.87 -4.05
N LYS A 232 11.65 -6.29 -4.13
CA LYS A 232 12.25 -6.80 -5.38
C LYS A 232 11.50 -8.01 -5.90
N ALA A 233 11.10 -8.94 -5.02
CA ALA A 233 10.30 -10.10 -5.38
C ALA A 233 8.93 -9.72 -5.94
N ARG A 234 8.22 -8.74 -5.32
CA ARG A 234 6.94 -8.21 -5.82
C ARG A 234 7.10 -7.60 -7.21
N VAL A 235 8.10 -6.78 -7.40
CA VAL A 235 8.38 -6.11 -8.69
C VAL A 235 8.70 -7.15 -9.76
N ALA A 236 9.59 -8.09 -9.47
CA ALA A 236 9.96 -9.17 -10.38
C ALA A 236 8.75 -10.06 -10.75
N LEU A 237 7.85 -10.35 -9.79
CA LEU A 237 6.60 -11.09 -10.05
C LEU A 237 5.72 -10.37 -11.07
N VAL A 238 5.52 -9.05 -10.91
CA VAL A 238 4.71 -8.24 -11.84
C VAL A 238 5.38 -8.14 -13.21
N GLN A 239 6.71 -8.05 -13.25
CA GLN A 239 7.49 -8.05 -14.50
C GLN A 239 7.60 -9.43 -15.14
N GLN A 240 7.05 -10.49 -14.52
CA GLN A 240 7.17 -11.88 -14.97
C GLN A 240 8.65 -12.34 -15.09
N ASN A 241 9.51 -11.71 -14.29
CA ASN A 241 10.92 -12.13 -14.15
C ASN A 241 10.99 -13.25 -13.09
N TRP A 242 10.59 -14.44 -13.51
CA TRP A 242 10.44 -15.60 -12.61
C TRP A 242 11.72 -15.97 -11.86
N PRO A 243 12.93 -15.98 -12.48
CA PRO A 243 14.17 -16.25 -11.76
C PRO A 243 14.42 -15.27 -10.62
N ALA A 244 14.27 -13.95 -10.87
CA ALA A 244 14.46 -12.94 -9.86
C ALA A 244 13.36 -13.01 -8.77
N ALA A 245 12.09 -13.21 -9.17
CA ALA A 245 10.97 -13.35 -8.23
C ALA A 245 11.20 -14.52 -7.25
N SER A 246 11.59 -15.70 -7.75
CA SER A 246 11.91 -16.86 -6.93
C SER A 246 13.10 -16.61 -5.99
N THR A 247 14.20 -16.05 -6.51
CA THR A 247 15.42 -15.80 -5.75
C THR A 247 15.18 -14.83 -4.60
N PHE A 248 14.59 -13.65 -4.88
CA PHE A 248 14.39 -12.62 -3.87
C PHE A 248 13.29 -12.98 -2.86
N ALA A 249 12.24 -13.70 -3.28
CA ALA A 249 11.23 -14.19 -2.36
C ALA A 249 11.82 -15.21 -1.37
N LYS A 250 12.67 -16.14 -1.86
CA LYS A 250 13.40 -17.09 -1.01
C LYS A 250 14.32 -16.37 -0.03
N LEU A 251 15.11 -15.41 -0.47
CA LEU A 251 15.99 -14.61 0.41
C LEU A 251 15.17 -13.89 1.48
N ALA A 252 14.07 -13.25 1.11
CA ALA A 252 13.22 -12.50 2.01
C ALA A 252 12.58 -13.37 3.11
N ARG A 253 12.19 -14.61 2.83
CA ARG A 253 11.56 -15.50 3.82
C ARG A 253 12.53 -16.34 4.65
N THR A 254 13.77 -16.49 4.21
CA THR A 254 14.73 -17.38 4.87
C THR A 254 14.97 -16.99 6.32
N GLY A 255 14.94 -17.97 7.23
CA GLY A 255 15.16 -17.78 8.65
C GLY A 255 14.00 -17.10 9.41
N LYS A 256 12.80 -17.04 8.81
CA LYS A 256 11.58 -16.58 9.45
C LYS A 256 10.53 -17.67 9.53
N THR A 257 9.70 -17.59 10.54
CA THR A 257 8.64 -18.59 10.80
C THR A 257 7.27 -18.04 10.44
N LEU A 258 6.41 -18.91 9.93
CA LEU A 258 5.01 -18.63 9.72
C LEU A 258 4.25 -18.56 11.05
N MET A 259 3.16 -17.81 11.09
CA MET A 259 2.22 -17.81 12.22
C MET A 259 1.69 -19.21 12.47
N THR A 260 1.54 -19.57 13.75
CA THR A 260 0.72 -20.72 14.14
C THR A 260 -0.75 -20.48 13.78
N PRO A 261 -1.59 -21.52 13.66
CA PRO A 261 -3.02 -21.36 13.43
C PRO A 261 -3.70 -20.43 14.45
N ALA A 262 -3.33 -20.53 15.73
CA ALA A 262 -3.87 -19.65 16.79
C ALA A 262 -3.45 -18.19 16.57
N ALA A 263 -2.18 -17.92 16.28
CA ALA A 263 -1.71 -16.56 15.98
C ALA A 263 -2.35 -16.01 14.69
N TYR A 264 -2.58 -16.87 13.69
CA TYR A 264 -3.27 -16.48 12.45
C TYR A 264 -4.71 -16.04 12.70
N ALA A 265 -5.42 -16.70 13.63
CA ALA A 265 -6.80 -16.41 13.98
C ALA A 265 -6.95 -15.30 15.05
N SER A 266 -5.87 -14.67 15.51
CA SER A 266 -5.91 -13.70 16.62
C SER A 266 -6.31 -12.28 16.23
N GLY A 267 -6.55 -11.98 14.94
CA GLY A 267 -7.10 -10.71 14.50
C GLY A 267 -6.16 -9.81 13.71
N PHE A 268 -4.97 -10.25 13.33
CA PHE A 268 -4.04 -9.48 12.46
C PHE A 268 -3.83 -8.02 12.90
N ASN A 269 -3.65 -7.78 14.20
CA ASN A 269 -3.59 -6.44 14.77
C ASN A 269 -2.35 -6.19 15.65
N SER A 270 -1.27 -6.91 15.39
CA SER A 270 0.00 -6.73 16.10
C SER A 270 1.17 -6.67 15.13
N TYR A 271 1.79 -5.49 15.00
CA TYR A 271 2.98 -5.29 14.16
C TYR A 271 4.23 -6.03 14.68
N THR A 272 4.20 -6.53 15.92
CA THR A 272 5.27 -7.36 16.49
C THR A 272 5.20 -8.81 16.06
N ASN A 273 4.18 -9.20 15.27
CA ASN A 273 4.04 -10.56 14.78
C ASN A 273 5.27 -10.98 13.95
N SER A 274 5.82 -12.16 14.26
CA SER A 274 7.07 -12.66 13.65
C SER A 274 6.99 -12.90 12.14
N GLU A 275 5.79 -13.11 11.61
CA GLU A 275 5.56 -13.27 10.16
C GLU A 275 5.57 -11.94 9.42
N TRP A 276 5.34 -10.82 10.10
CA TRP A 276 5.33 -9.52 9.47
C TRP A 276 6.73 -9.02 9.16
N MET A 277 6.97 -8.73 7.89
CA MET A 277 8.21 -8.12 7.44
C MET A 277 8.16 -6.60 7.52
N TRP A 278 6.99 -6.03 7.22
CA TRP A 278 6.73 -4.59 7.25
C TRP A 278 5.28 -4.33 7.61
N GLY A 279 5.07 -3.41 8.53
CA GLY A 279 3.74 -3.01 8.99
C GLY A 279 3.78 -1.73 9.79
N SER A 280 2.63 -1.12 10.04
CA SER A 280 2.54 0.05 10.91
C SER A 280 2.02 -0.33 12.29
N PHE A 281 2.67 0.22 13.31
CA PHE A 281 2.10 0.34 14.65
C PHE A 281 1.19 1.56 14.70
N VAL A 282 -0.09 1.33 14.98
CA VAL A 282 -1.08 2.40 15.06
C VAL A 282 -1.19 2.91 16.48
N ASN A 283 -0.47 3.99 16.78
CA ASN A 283 -0.39 4.59 18.11
C ASN A 283 -1.70 5.29 18.50
N GLU A 284 -2.06 5.21 19.78
CA GLU A 284 -3.26 5.82 20.35
C GLU A 284 -3.33 7.34 20.15
N LEU A 285 -2.21 8.02 20.38
CA LEU A 285 -2.12 9.47 20.24
C LEU A 285 -2.15 9.98 18.79
N GLN A 286 -2.05 9.07 17.82
CA GLN A 286 -1.90 9.39 16.38
C GLN A 286 -3.01 8.77 15.54
N SER A 287 -3.99 8.13 16.13
CA SER A 287 -5.09 7.45 15.45
C SER A 287 -6.42 8.14 15.72
N GLU A 288 -7.20 8.32 14.69
CA GLU A 288 -8.59 8.76 14.83
C GLU A 288 -9.50 7.54 14.94
N SER A 289 -10.40 7.55 15.92
CA SER A 289 -11.22 6.38 16.29
C SER A 289 -12.18 5.89 15.19
N PHE A 290 -12.47 6.71 14.18
CA PHE A 290 -13.43 6.37 13.12
C PHE A 290 -12.84 6.48 11.70
N ALA A 291 -11.56 6.79 11.57
CA ALA A 291 -10.91 7.05 10.29
C ALA A 291 -9.54 6.35 10.23
N ASN A 292 -9.54 5.02 10.33
CA ASN A 292 -8.37 4.18 10.24
C ASN A 292 -8.75 2.81 9.63
N PHE A 293 -7.76 1.94 9.43
CA PHE A 293 -7.95 0.62 8.85
C PHE A 293 -8.96 -0.23 9.64
N GLY A 294 -8.80 -0.31 10.96
CA GLY A 294 -9.67 -1.10 11.81
C GLY A 294 -11.10 -0.57 11.88
N ALA A 295 -11.29 0.75 11.79
CA ALA A 295 -12.64 1.35 11.71
C ALA A 295 -13.42 0.95 10.46
N TYR A 296 -12.77 0.35 9.46
CA TYR A 296 -13.39 -0.10 8.23
C TYR A 296 -13.38 -1.63 8.04
N MET A 297 -12.30 -2.30 8.45
CA MET A 297 -12.09 -3.72 8.17
C MET A 297 -12.32 -4.63 9.37
N SER A 298 -12.24 -4.12 10.61
CA SER A 298 -12.41 -4.97 11.80
C SER A 298 -13.87 -5.40 11.97
N ARG A 299 -14.08 -6.54 12.62
CA ARG A 299 -15.42 -7.08 12.86
C ARG A 299 -16.01 -6.68 14.22
N ASN A 300 -15.18 -6.37 15.18
CA ASN A 300 -15.56 -6.12 16.58
C ASN A 300 -15.75 -4.65 16.96
N TYR A 301 -15.32 -3.68 16.14
CA TYR A 301 -15.44 -2.26 16.44
C TYR A 301 -16.86 -1.72 16.23
N SER A 302 -17.31 -0.83 17.11
CA SER A 302 -18.65 -0.23 17.08
C SER A 302 -18.72 1.03 16.21
N SER A 303 -18.57 0.90 14.90
CA SER A 303 -18.87 1.98 13.96
C SER A 303 -20.14 1.71 13.16
N THR A 304 -20.79 2.77 12.67
CA THR A 304 -21.96 2.63 11.80
C THR A 304 -21.65 1.81 10.55
N VAL A 305 -20.47 2.05 9.94
CA VAL A 305 -20.05 1.33 8.72
C VAL A 305 -19.87 -0.16 8.99
N ILE A 306 -19.14 -0.55 10.05
CA ILE A 306 -18.92 -1.96 10.40
C ILE A 306 -20.22 -2.64 10.81
N ARG A 307 -21.03 -1.98 11.62
CA ARG A 307 -22.30 -2.54 12.09
C ARG A 307 -23.28 -2.80 10.96
N SER A 308 -23.38 -1.90 9.99
CA SER A 308 -24.35 -2.00 8.88
C SER A 308 -23.82 -2.72 7.66
N CYS A 309 -22.51 -2.62 7.36
CA CYS A 309 -21.89 -3.21 6.19
C CYS A 309 -20.53 -3.85 6.51
N PRO A 310 -20.51 -4.92 7.35
CA PRO A 310 -19.29 -5.68 7.58
C PRO A 310 -18.81 -6.30 6.27
N LYS A 311 -17.49 -6.37 6.07
CA LYS A 311 -16.91 -6.93 4.85
C LYS A 311 -17.03 -8.44 4.83
N ALA A 312 -17.43 -8.98 3.68
CA ALA A 312 -17.60 -10.41 3.48
C ALA A 312 -16.61 -10.94 2.43
N ILE A 313 -16.31 -12.21 2.50
CA ILE A 313 -15.58 -12.90 1.43
C ILE A 313 -16.55 -13.32 0.32
N PHE A 314 -16.06 -13.37 -0.91
CA PHE A 314 -16.78 -13.95 -2.02
C PHE A 314 -17.10 -15.42 -1.73
N ASN A 315 -18.39 -15.77 -1.72
CA ASN A 315 -18.83 -17.12 -1.34
C ASN A 315 -18.23 -18.22 -2.23
N LYS A 316 -18.02 -17.95 -3.51
CA LYS A 316 -17.37 -18.87 -4.45
C LYS A 316 -15.90 -19.13 -4.11
N LEU A 317 -15.20 -18.12 -3.53
CA LEU A 317 -13.88 -18.31 -2.99
C LEU A 317 -13.95 -19.10 -1.69
N TRP A 318 -14.88 -18.80 -0.79
CA TRP A 318 -15.07 -19.51 0.46
C TRP A 318 -15.35 -21.01 0.26
N ASP A 319 -16.12 -21.39 -0.75
CA ASP A 319 -16.41 -22.78 -1.11
C ASP A 319 -15.15 -23.61 -1.51
N ARG A 320 -14.02 -22.92 -1.76
CA ARG A 320 -12.74 -23.57 -2.08
C ARG A 320 -11.88 -23.84 -0.83
N PHE A 321 -12.32 -23.40 0.35
CA PHE A 321 -11.61 -23.69 1.60
C PHE A 321 -11.95 -25.09 2.10
N PRO A 322 -10.95 -25.94 2.41
CA PRO A 322 -11.20 -27.14 3.23
C PRO A 322 -11.65 -26.75 4.64
N ALA A 323 -12.58 -27.50 5.20
CA ALA A 323 -13.07 -27.25 6.57
C ALA A 323 -11.97 -27.32 7.65
N THR A 324 -10.88 -28.04 7.36
CA THR A 324 -9.70 -28.19 8.23
C THR A 324 -8.74 -27.01 8.17
N ASP A 325 -8.93 -26.07 7.25
CA ASP A 325 -8.07 -24.91 7.07
C ASP A 325 -8.42 -23.81 8.06
N VAL A 326 -7.46 -23.34 8.86
CA VAL A 326 -7.69 -22.28 9.84
C VAL A 326 -8.24 -20.99 9.20
N ARG A 327 -7.87 -20.73 7.96
CA ARG A 327 -8.33 -19.53 7.23
C ARG A 327 -9.84 -19.54 7.01
N SER A 328 -10.47 -20.72 6.92
CA SER A 328 -11.94 -20.84 6.81
C SER A 328 -12.65 -20.32 8.04
N THR A 329 -12.03 -20.43 9.23
CA THR A 329 -12.63 -20.00 10.51
C THR A 329 -12.70 -18.47 10.66
N LEU A 330 -11.99 -17.72 9.80
CA LEU A 330 -11.98 -16.26 9.80
C LEU A 330 -13.23 -15.67 9.12
N PHE A 331 -14.08 -16.50 8.54
CA PHE A 331 -15.29 -16.09 7.86
C PHE A 331 -16.49 -16.87 8.38
N SER A 332 -17.56 -16.17 8.70
CA SER A 332 -18.76 -16.80 9.23
C SER A 332 -19.82 -16.98 8.15
N LYS A 333 -20.12 -18.23 7.80
CA LYS A 333 -21.19 -18.57 6.83
C LYS A 333 -22.56 -18.01 7.23
N THR A 334 -22.78 -17.79 8.53
CA THR A 334 -24.04 -17.25 9.10
C THR A 334 -23.93 -15.80 9.57
N GLY A 335 -22.74 -15.23 9.64
CA GLY A 335 -22.47 -13.91 10.21
C GLY A 335 -22.45 -13.87 11.75
N GLN A 336 -22.57 -15.02 12.43
CA GLN A 336 -22.69 -15.06 13.91
C GLN A 336 -21.38 -14.86 14.66
N HIS A 337 -20.23 -15.26 14.12
CA HIS A 337 -18.91 -15.11 14.73
C HIS A 337 -18.83 -15.48 16.22
N PRO A 338 -18.95 -16.77 16.57
CA PRO A 338 -19.04 -17.20 17.97
C PRO A 338 -17.76 -16.95 18.78
N ASN A 339 -16.62 -16.76 18.10
CA ASN A 339 -15.31 -16.60 18.74
C ASN A 339 -14.94 -15.16 19.07
N ILE A 340 -15.79 -14.19 18.73
CA ILE A 340 -15.58 -12.77 19.05
C ILE A 340 -16.87 -12.13 19.58
N THR A 341 -16.73 -11.10 20.40
CA THR A 341 -17.86 -10.30 20.84
C THR A 341 -18.29 -9.35 19.73
N LEU A 342 -19.48 -9.54 19.17
CA LEU A 342 -20.09 -8.59 18.30
C LEU A 342 -20.76 -7.47 19.09
N VAL A 343 -20.64 -6.24 18.59
CA VAL A 343 -21.35 -5.10 19.19
C VAL A 343 -22.87 -5.24 19.00
N ALA A 344 -23.63 -4.63 19.89
CA ALA A 344 -25.08 -4.55 19.74
C ALA A 344 -25.48 -3.96 18.40
N ALA A 345 -26.54 -4.49 17.80
CA ALA A 345 -27.05 -4.11 16.48
C ALA A 345 -26.08 -4.36 15.29
N ALA A 346 -25.04 -5.19 15.47
CA ALA A 346 -24.21 -5.63 14.35
C ALA A 346 -25.00 -6.48 13.36
N SER A 347 -25.00 -6.10 12.09
CA SER A 347 -25.59 -6.90 11.02
C SER A 347 -24.87 -8.23 10.85
N LYS A 348 -25.64 -9.30 10.72
CA LYS A 348 -25.16 -10.69 10.64
C LYS A 348 -25.28 -11.23 9.23
N PHE A 349 -24.64 -10.55 8.27
CA PHE A 349 -24.61 -11.04 6.89
C PHE A 349 -23.74 -12.29 6.74
N PRO A 350 -24.14 -13.22 5.88
CA PRO A 350 -23.34 -14.41 5.56
C PRO A 350 -21.96 -14.06 5.03
N TYR A 351 -20.99 -14.93 5.30
CA TYR A 351 -19.61 -14.86 4.83
C TYR A 351 -18.79 -13.65 5.33
N THR A 352 -19.29 -12.92 6.33
CA THR A 352 -18.55 -11.80 6.91
C THR A 352 -17.27 -12.26 7.60
N SER A 353 -16.24 -11.39 7.50
CA SER A 353 -14.86 -11.64 7.96
C SER A 353 -14.65 -11.20 9.40
N GLN A 354 -13.89 -11.99 10.16
CA GLN A 354 -13.23 -11.61 11.42
C GLN A 354 -11.71 -11.66 11.32
N LYS A 355 -11.13 -11.65 10.12
CA LYS A 355 -9.68 -11.70 9.93
C LYS A 355 -8.98 -10.56 10.67
N PHE A 356 -9.53 -9.34 10.53
CA PHE A 356 -9.02 -8.16 11.22
C PHE A 356 -9.90 -7.84 12.43
N LEU A 357 -9.26 -7.64 13.57
CA LEU A 357 -9.91 -7.20 14.78
C LEU A 357 -9.24 -5.91 15.28
N SER A 358 -10.03 -4.98 15.73
CA SER A 358 -9.55 -3.79 16.44
C SER A 358 -9.21 -4.12 17.88
N VAL A 359 -8.49 -3.22 18.56
CA VAL A 359 -8.09 -3.37 19.97
C VAL A 359 -9.28 -3.70 20.86
N SER A 360 -10.42 -3.04 20.65
CA SER A 360 -11.67 -3.35 21.38
C SER A 360 -12.90 -2.86 20.62
N THR A 361 -14.06 -3.10 21.16
CA THR A 361 -15.33 -2.59 20.61
C THR A 361 -15.44 -1.06 20.63
N GLY A 362 -14.70 -0.41 21.51
CA GLY A 362 -14.65 1.06 21.65
C GLY A 362 -13.41 1.71 21.03
N ASP A 363 -12.43 0.92 20.61
CA ASP A 363 -11.15 1.39 20.06
C ASP A 363 -10.87 0.70 18.72
N SER A 364 -10.93 1.47 17.65
CA SER A 364 -10.77 0.97 16.28
C SER A 364 -9.33 0.68 15.89
N ARG A 365 -8.33 0.98 16.68
CA ARG A 365 -6.93 0.75 16.31
C ARG A 365 -6.71 -0.69 15.91
N CYS A 366 -5.97 -0.83 14.84
CA CYS A 366 -5.54 -2.10 14.27
C CYS A 366 -4.21 -1.85 13.57
N ASP A 367 -3.17 -2.57 13.96
CA ASP A 367 -1.91 -2.54 13.25
C ASP A 367 -2.09 -3.07 11.82
N ILE A 368 -1.27 -2.61 10.90
CA ILE A 368 -1.50 -2.84 9.47
C ILE A 368 -0.34 -3.60 8.86
N PRO A 369 -0.55 -4.80 8.30
CA PRO A 369 0.48 -5.53 7.56
C PRO A 369 0.64 -4.96 6.14
N TYR A 370 1.86 -4.59 5.75
CA TYR A 370 2.18 -4.20 4.38
C TYR A 370 2.94 -5.29 3.64
N MET A 371 3.64 -6.16 4.37
CA MET A 371 4.39 -7.28 3.79
C MET A 371 4.56 -8.38 4.81
N ARG A 372 4.23 -9.61 4.43
CA ARG A 372 4.35 -10.80 5.28
C ARG A 372 5.15 -11.91 4.59
N ILE A 373 5.74 -12.77 5.40
CA ILE A 373 6.49 -13.94 4.93
C ILE A 373 5.64 -14.90 4.09
N ALA A 374 4.36 -15.06 4.42
CA ALA A 374 3.45 -15.91 3.63
C ALA A 374 3.35 -15.48 2.16
N GLU A 375 3.36 -14.17 1.90
CA GLU A 375 3.41 -13.67 0.52
C GLU A 375 4.66 -14.11 -0.22
N MET A 376 5.81 -14.15 0.45
CA MET A 376 7.07 -14.57 -0.15
C MET A 376 7.05 -16.06 -0.52
N TYR A 377 6.44 -16.91 0.28
CA TYR A 377 6.19 -18.30 -0.09
C TYR A 377 5.37 -18.42 -1.38
N LEU A 378 4.30 -17.61 -1.50
CA LEU A 378 3.43 -17.61 -2.68
C LEU A 378 4.12 -17.06 -3.93
N ILE A 379 4.93 -16.03 -3.81
CA ILE A 379 5.74 -15.50 -4.92
C ILE A 379 6.77 -16.55 -5.38
N GLU A 380 7.49 -17.17 -4.45
CA GLU A 380 8.47 -18.22 -4.80
C GLU A 380 7.80 -19.41 -5.46
N ALA A 381 6.68 -19.89 -4.91
CA ALA A 381 5.95 -21.03 -5.46
C ALA A 381 5.46 -20.76 -6.89
N GLU A 382 4.82 -19.57 -7.12
CA GLU A 382 4.35 -19.18 -8.45
C GLU A 382 5.51 -19.07 -9.44
N ALA A 383 6.57 -18.37 -9.07
CA ALA A 383 7.74 -18.20 -9.94
C ALA A 383 8.38 -19.53 -10.31
N LYS A 384 8.54 -20.45 -9.34
CA LYS A 384 9.06 -21.80 -9.58
C LYS A 384 8.14 -22.63 -10.48
N ALA A 385 6.82 -22.57 -10.27
CA ALA A 385 5.85 -23.26 -11.12
C ALA A 385 5.93 -22.76 -12.57
N LYS A 386 6.07 -21.42 -12.77
CA LYS A 386 6.26 -20.82 -14.10
C LYS A 386 7.60 -21.19 -14.75
N LEU A 387 8.61 -21.55 -13.96
CA LEU A 387 9.91 -22.07 -14.43
C LEU A 387 9.91 -23.61 -14.58
N SER A 388 8.80 -24.29 -14.32
CA SER A 388 8.70 -25.74 -14.27
C SER A 388 9.68 -26.36 -13.25
N ASP A 389 10.04 -25.66 -12.18
CA ASP A 389 10.87 -26.15 -11.09
C ASP A 389 10.08 -27.19 -10.27
N PRO A 390 10.56 -28.44 -10.12
CA PRO A 390 9.84 -29.50 -9.42
C PRO A 390 9.65 -29.23 -7.92
N THR A 391 10.33 -28.23 -7.36
CA THR A 391 10.17 -27.84 -5.95
C THR A 391 9.04 -26.84 -5.70
N ALA A 392 8.35 -26.37 -6.74
CA ALA A 392 7.26 -25.40 -6.61
C ALA A 392 6.14 -25.87 -5.66
N ALA A 393 5.67 -27.12 -5.85
CA ALA A 393 4.65 -27.73 -4.99
C ALA A 393 5.12 -27.87 -3.53
N GLN A 394 6.43 -28.09 -3.28
CA GLN A 394 6.97 -28.14 -1.92
C GLN A 394 6.91 -26.77 -1.24
N VAL A 395 7.22 -25.67 -1.95
CA VAL A 395 7.14 -24.31 -1.40
C VAL A 395 5.69 -23.96 -1.03
N LEU A 396 4.71 -24.35 -1.87
CA LEU A 396 3.30 -24.17 -1.55
C LEU A 396 2.90 -25.03 -0.33
N TYR A 397 3.35 -26.28 -0.28
CA TYR A 397 3.10 -27.19 0.85
C TYR A 397 3.60 -26.61 2.17
N ASP A 398 4.83 -26.09 2.20
CA ASP A 398 5.44 -25.52 3.41
C ASP A 398 4.61 -24.36 4.01
N LEU A 399 3.96 -23.56 3.18
CA LEU A 399 3.01 -22.54 3.64
C LEU A 399 1.69 -23.17 4.08
N THR A 400 1.11 -24.03 3.23
CA THR A 400 -0.27 -24.46 3.40
C THR A 400 -0.43 -25.42 4.58
N ILE A 401 0.58 -26.25 4.85
CA ILE A 401 0.57 -27.15 6.03
C ILE A 401 0.54 -26.37 7.36
N ALA A 402 1.10 -25.15 7.39
CA ALA A 402 1.03 -24.27 8.56
C ALA A 402 -0.37 -23.66 8.75
N ARG A 403 -1.24 -23.74 7.77
CA ARG A 403 -2.63 -23.26 7.79
C ARG A 403 -3.64 -24.39 7.91
N ASN A 404 -3.29 -25.56 7.39
CA ASN A 404 -4.13 -26.75 7.34
C ASN A 404 -3.28 -28.01 7.51
N ALA A 405 -3.25 -28.56 8.72
CA ALA A 405 -2.48 -29.77 9.03
C ALA A 405 -2.90 -31.01 8.21
N ALA A 406 -4.07 -30.99 7.58
CA ALA A 406 -4.56 -32.05 6.70
C ALA A 406 -4.23 -31.80 5.21
N TYR A 407 -3.50 -30.74 4.88
CA TYR A 407 -3.16 -30.45 3.48
C TYR A 407 -2.19 -31.50 2.93
N VAL A 408 -2.55 -32.07 1.79
CA VAL A 408 -1.70 -32.98 1.04
C VAL A 408 -0.94 -32.22 -0.03
N LYS A 409 0.37 -32.44 -0.10
CA LYS A 409 1.20 -31.80 -1.10
C LYS A 409 0.66 -32.06 -2.50
N SER A 410 0.48 -31.03 -3.29
CA SER A 410 0.00 -31.11 -4.66
C SER A 410 0.92 -31.95 -5.54
N THR A 411 0.32 -32.77 -6.40
CA THR A 411 0.97 -33.49 -7.49
C THR A 411 0.79 -32.79 -8.83
N ASP A 412 0.06 -31.69 -8.88
CA ASP A 412 -0.17 -30.90 -10.07
C ASP A 412 1.14 -30.26 -10.56
N THR A 413 1.17 -29.99 -11.87
CA THR A 413 2.29 -29.35 -12.56
C THR A 413 1.77 -28.33 -13.57
N GLY A 414 2.66 -27.49 -14.11
CA GLY A 414 2.31 -26.51 -15.13
C GLY A 414 1.21 -25.56 -14.67
N GLN A 415 0.20 -25.32 -15.52
CA GLN A 415 -0.85 -24.33 -15.24
C GLN A 415 -1.75 -24.75 -14.07
N ALA A 416 -2.02 -26.04 -13.89
CA ALA A 416 -2.84 -26.53 -12.77
C ALA A 416 -2.21 -26.16 -11.41
N LEU A 417 -0.90 -26.36 -11.26
CA LEU A 417 -0.19 -25.96 -10.04
C LEU A 417 -0.19 -24.41 -9.87
N VAL A 418 -0.03 -23.67 -10.95
CA VAL A 418 -0.13 -22.19 -10.90
C VAL A 418 -1.51 -21.76 -10.43
N ASP A 419 -2.57 -22.37 -10.94
CA ASP A 419 -3.96 -22.05 -10.54
C ASP A 419 -4.21 -22.36 -9.06
N GLU A 420 -3.67 -23.46 -8.55
CA GLU A 420 -3.70 -23.80 -7.14
C GLU A 420 -2.95 -22.77 -6.28
N ILE A 421 -1.74 -22.38 -6.69
CA ILE A 421 -0.96 -21.35 -5.99
C ILE A 421 -1.73 -20.00 -5.96
N LEU A 422 -2.31 -19.59 -7.08
CA LEU A 422 -3.11 -18.37 -7.17
C LEU A 422 -4.37 -18.44 -6.30
N LEU A 423 -5.01 -19.60 -6.19
CA LEU A 423 -6.10 -19.81 -5.25
C LEU A 423 -5.65 -19.61 -3.81
N HIS A 424 -4.54 -20.25 -3.41
CA HIS A 424 -3.98 -20.07 -2.07
C HIS A 424 -3.55 -18.62 -1.82
N ARG A 425 -3.09 -17.90 -2.84
CA ARG A 425 -2.76 -16.48 -2.74
C ARG A 425 -4.00 -15.60 -2.46
N ARG A 426 -5.10 -15.83 -3.13
CA ARG A 426 -6.38 -15.14 -2.86
C ARG A 426 -6.86 -15.38 -1.43
N ILE A 427 -6.78 -16.64 -0.97
CA ILE A 427 -7.20 -17.05 0.37
C ILE A 427 -6.31 -16.42 1.45
N GLU A 428 -5.00 -16.52 1.30
CA GLU A 428 -4.02 -16.07 2.28
C GLU A 428 -4.00 -14.54 2.42
N LEU A 429 -4.05 -13.82 1.31
CA LEU A 429 -3.85 -12.38 1.27
C LEU A 429 -5.16 -11.58 1.21
N TRP A 430 -6.31 -12.22 1.48
CA TRP A 430 -7.61 -11.54 1.51
C TRP A 430 -7.59 -10.32 2.46
N GLY A 431 -7.99 -9.16 1.98
CA GLY A 431 -8.06 -7.92 2.76
C GLY A 431 -6.73 -7.20 2.94
N GLU A 432 -5.64 -7.64 2.27
CA GLU A 432 -4.29 -7.07 2.42
C GLU A 432 -3.83 -6.24 1.22
N GLY A 433 -4.73 -5.91 0.29
CA GLY A 433 -4.46 -4.99 -0.82
C GLY A 433 -3.78 -5.61 -2.04
N PHE A 434 -4.20 -6.79 -2.48
CA PHE A 434 -3.56 -7.50 -3.59
C PHE A 434 -4.46 -7.78 -4.79
N ARG A 435 -5.78 -7.94 -4.60
CA ARG A 435 -6.60 -8.60 -5.62
C ARG A 435 -6.63 -7.89 -6.97
N PHE A 436 -6.80 -6.56 -7.01
CA PHE A 436 -6.76 -5.80 -8.26
C PHE A 436 -5.41 -5.98 -8.99
N TYR A 437 -4.31 -5.92 -8.26
CA TYR A 437 -2.98 -6.09 -8.84
C TYR A 437 -2.77 -7.50 -9.40
N ASP A 438 -3.25 -8.51 -8.70
CA ASP A 438 -3.16 -9.90 -9.17
C ASP A 438 -3.98 -10.12 -10.45
N LEU A 439 -5.21 -9.62 -10.52
CA LEU A 439 -6.02 -9.65 -11.74
C LEU A 439 -5.32 -8.96 -12.91
N LYS A 440 -4.80 -7.76 -12.67
CA LYS A 440 -4.14 -6.97 -13.71
C LYS A 440 -2.85 -7.62 -14.19
N ARG A 441 -1.94 -8.06 -13.28
CA ARG A 441 -0.67 -8.66 -13.67
C ARG A 441 -0.82 -9.99 -14.41
N THR A 442 -1.82 -10.81 -14.03
CA THR A 442 -2.12 -12.08 -14.70
C THR A 442 -2.98 -11.92 -15.95
N ASN A 443 -3.38 -10.68 -16.30
CA ASN A 443 -4.30 -10.38 -17.38
C ASN A 443 -5.61 -11.17 -17.27
N SER A 444 -6.15 -11.25 -16.05
CA SER A 444 -7.40 -11.94 -15.73
C SER A 444 -8.58 -10.97 -15.76
N ALA A 445 -9.77 -11.49 -16.03
CA ALA A 445 -11.01 -10.75 -15.92
C ALA A 445 -11.42 -10.56 -14.45
N LEU A 446 -12.11 -9.46 -14.13
CA LEU A 446 -12.95 -9.38 -12.93
C LEU A 446 -14.19 -10.26 -13.17
N ASP A 447 -14.47 -11.17 -12.25
CA ASP A 447 -15.67 -12.02 -12.30
C ASP A 447 -16.30 -12.15 -10.91
N ARG A 448 -17.34 -11.39 -10.66
CA ARG A 448 -18.16 -11.40 -9.45
C ARG A 448 -19.36 -12.34 -9.52
N VAL A 449 -19.58 -12.97 -10.66
CA VAL A 449 -20.59 -14.03 -10.83
C VAL A 449 -20.01 -15.36 -10.37
N GLY A 450 -18.83 -15.68 -10.83
CA GLY A 450 -18.10 -16.90 -10.50
C GLY A 450 -18.70 -18.16 -11.12
N PRO A 451 -18.03 -19.32 -10.97
CA PRO A 451 -18.48 -20.57 -11.55
C PRO A 451 -19.77 -21.07 -10.90
N THR A 452 -20.65 -21.66 -11.69
CA THR A 452 -21.91 -22.28 -11.25
C THR A 452 -21.74 -23.71 -10.71
N THR A 453 -20.55 -24.29 -10.87
CA THR A 453 -20.23 -25.67 -10.46
C THR A 453 -19.87 -25.80 -8.97
N LEU A 454 -19.75 -24.69 -8.24
CA LEU A 454 -19.47 -24.70 -6.80
C LEU A 454 -20.77 -24.82 -5.98
N PRO A 455 -20.71 -25.28 -4.69
CA PRO A 455 -21.87 -25.45 -3.81
C PRO A 455 -22.75 -24.19 -3.69
N ALA A 456 -22.14 -23.01 -3.62
CA ALA A 456 -22.89 -21.75 -3.71
C ALA A 456 -23.28 -21.51 -5.18
N THR A 457 -24.51 -21.83 -5.56
CA THR A 457 -25.00 -21.65 -6.92
C THR A 457 -25.12 -20.17 -7.32
N THR A 458 -25.39 -19.29 -6.35
CA THR A 458 -25.56 -17.85 -6.57
C THR A 458 -24.41 -17.07 -5.92
N SER A 459 -23.91 -16.06 -6.60
CA SER A 459 -22.93 -15.12 -6.04
C SER A 459 -23.53 -14.32 -4.87
N ASN A 460 -22.73 -14.04 -3.84
CA ASN A 460 -23.11 -13.13 -2.76
C ASN A 460 -22.79 -11.65 -3.08
N HIS A 461 -22.30 -11.33 -4.28
CA HIS A 461 -22.31 -9.97 -4.78
C HIS A 461 -23.73 -9.57 -5.15
N VAL A 462 -24.27 -8.58 -4.45
CA VAL A 462 -25.65 -8.09 -4.70
C VAL A 462 -25.63 -7.13 -5.88
N THR A 463 -26.32 -7.42 -6.96
CA THR A 463 -26.28 -6.66 -8.22
C THR A 463 -26.77 -5.21 -8.08
N SER A 464 -27.64 -4.90 -7.12
CA SER A 464 -28.04 -3.53 -6.80
C SER A 464 -26.97 -2.74 -6.03
N VAL A 465 -25.91 -3.41 -5.54
CA VAL A 465 -24.76 -2.82 -4.83
C VAL A 465 -23.52 -2.87 -5.70
N ALA A 466 -23.23 -4.03 -6.29
CA ALA A 466 -22.13 -4.26 -7.22
C ALA A 466 -22.62 -4.02 -8.65
N LEU A 467 -22.70 -2.76 -9.09
CA LEU A 467 -23.19 -2.41 -10.42
C LEU A 467 -22.32 -2.98 -11.56
N THR A 468 -21.04 -3.22 -11.31
CA THR A 468 -20.12 -3.87 -12.24
C THR A 468 -19.83 -5.29 -11.77
N MET A 469 -20.40 -6.28 -12.43
CA MET A 469 -20.24 -7.69 -12.10
C MET A 469 -19.06 -8.35 -12.83
N SER A 470 -18.63 -7.80 -13.96
CA SER A 470 -17.49 -8.33 -14.71
C SER A 470 -16.77 -7.24 -15.50
N ILE A 471 -15.46 -7.42 -15.69
CA ILE A 471 -14.63 -6.59 -16.55
C ILE A 471 -13.70 -7.54 -17.31
N PRO A 472 -13.69 -7.52 -18.65
CA PRO A 472 -12.81 -8.37 -19.42
C PRO A 472 -11.33 -8.13 -19.11
N ALA A 473 -10.51 -9.16 -19.31
CA ALA A 473 -9.07 -9.00 -19.33
C ALA A 473 -8.65 -7.98 -20.41
N GLY A 474 -7.68 -7.14 -20.10
CA GLY A 474 -7.19 -6.12 -21.03
C GLY A 474 -8.13 -4.94 -21.29
N ASP A 475 -9.30 -4.85 -20.64
CA ASP A 475 -10.20 -3.69 -20.71
C ASP A 475 -9.46 -2.40 -20.30
N LYS A 476 -9.79 -1.28 -20.97
CA LYS A 476 -9.18 0.03 -20.65
C LYS A 476 -9.36 0.47 -19.19
N ARG A 477 -10.42 0.07 -18.52
CA ARG A 477 -10.70 0.38 -17.10
C ARG A 477 -9.67 -0.22 -16.11
N TRP A 478 -8.82 -1.13 -16.53
CA TRP A 478 -7.67 -1.59 -15.74
C TRP A 478 -6.58 -0.52 -15.57
N GLN A 479 -6.71 0.62 -16.25
CA GLN A 479 -5.90 1.82 -16.06
C GLN A 479 -6.79 2.90 -15.42
N TRP A 480 -6.58 3.18 -14.15
CA TRP A 480 -7.37 4.22 -13.46
C TRP A 480 -7.10 5.59 -14.09
N LEU A 481 -8.12 6.45 -14.13
CA LEU A 481 -7.96 7.79 -14.68
C LEU A 481 -7.05 8.64 -13.79
N PHE A 482 -6.22 9.48 -14.43
CA PHE A 482 -5.51 10.51 -13.70
C PHE A 482 -6.50 11.52 -13.14
N PRO A 483 -6.30 12.03 -11.90
CA PRO A 483 -7.18 13.02 -11.31
C PRO A 483 -7.28 14.28 -12.16
N ARG A 484 -8.46 14.83 -12.33
CA ARG A 484 -8.67 16.08 -13.08
C ARG A 484 -7.80 17.23 -12.56
N ALA A 485 -7.64 17.33 -11.24
CA ALA A 485 -6.79 18.34 -10.62
C ALA A 485 -5.34 18.25 -11.12
N GLU A 486 -4.82 17.03 -11.29
CA GLU A 486 -3.47 16.80 -11.83
C GLU A 486 -3.39 17.18 -13.31
N ILE A 487 -4.36 16.76 -14.13
CA ILE A 487 -4.41 17.12 -15.56
C ILE A 487 -4.43 18.65 -15.73
N ASN A 488 -5.19 19.36 -14.91
CA ASN A 488 -5.26 20.81 -14.94
C ASN A 488 -3.95 21.49 -14.48
N ALA A 489 -3.29 20.90 -13.47
CA ALA A 489 -2.04 21.43 -12.94
C ALA A 489 -0.83 21.10 -13.83
N ASN A 490 -0.88 19.97 -14.56
CA ASN A 490 0.19 19.49 -15.43
C ASN A 490 -0.34 19.10 -16.81
N PRO A 491 -0.40 20.03 -17.75
CA PRO A 491 -0.92 19.79 -19.10
C PRO A 491 -0.05 18.83 -19.95
N ALA A 492 1.14 18.48 -19.49
CA ALA A 492 1.98 17.47 -20.14
C ALA A 492 1.48 16.02 -19.93
N ILE A 493 0.56 15.79 -18.99
CA ILE A 493 -0.02 14.48 -18.73
C ILE A 493 -1.16 14.20 -19.70
N LYS A 494 -1.00 13.13 -20.48
CA LYS A 494 -2.10 12.57 -21.30
C LYS A 494 -2.98 11.67 -20.42
N GLN A 495 -4.30 11.88 -20.44
CA GLN A 495 -5.26 11.03 -19.75
C GLN A 495 -5.25 9.59 -20.27
N ASN A 496 -5.58 8.64 -19.41
CA ASN A 496 -5.86 7.27 -19.79
C ASN A 496 -7.15 7.17 -20.63
N PRO A 497 -7.30 6.16 -21.47
CA PRO A 497 -8.55 5.95 -22.23
C PRO A 497 -9.71 5.67 -21.25
N ASN A 498 -10.85 6.30 -21.52
CA ASN A 498 -12.10 6.13 -20.75
C ASN A 498 -13.18 5.45 -21.57
#